data_d023168ccfc2c1716ea54a810c095b5c
#
_entry.id   d023168ccfc2c1716ea54a810c095b5c
#
_cell.length_a   1.000
_cell.length_b   1.000
_cell.length_c   1.000
_cell.angle_alpha   90.00
_cell.angle_beta   90.00
_cell.angle_gamma   90.00
#
_symmetry.space_group_name_H-M   'P 1'
#
loop_
_entity.id
_entity.type
_entity.pdbx_description
1 polymer ?
#
loop_
_entity_poly.entity_id
_entity_poly.type
_entity_poly.pdbx_seq_one_letter_code
_entity_poly.pdbx_strand_id
1 'polypeptide(L)'
;MEKGYFSDVHAVFDELLYRNGPAYVPYHRNRIDECITRIHEAKGYAILAHPGLLKRTLHDVLRYSFDGLEVYHPNNRGRFDEFLQIVKKRKWLVSGGSDFHGTPGRYPERLGDFSIQKSQVSDVLVR
;
A
#
# COMPACT_ATOMS: atom_id res chain seq x y z
N MET A 1 -9.82 -16.48 19.33
CA MET A 1 -8.86 -15.63 19.97
C MET A 1 -9.39 -15.39 21.38
N GLU A 2 -9.65 -14.23 21.93
CA GLU A 2 -10.03 -14.11 23.37
C GLU A 2 -11.17 -15.04 23.83
N LYS A 3 -12.15 -15.33 22.99
CA LYS A 3 -13.27 -16.25 23.31
C LYS A 3 -13.01 -17.72 22.90
N GLY A 4 -11.82 -18.05 22.38
CA GLY A 4 -11.42 -19.42 22.08
C GLY A 4 -12.10 -20.11 20.89
N TYR A 5 -12.87 -19.37 20.06
CA TYR A 5 -13.52 -19.96 18.89
C TYR A 5 -12.55 -20.32 17.77
N PHE A 6 -11.43 -19.62 17.66
CA PHE A 6 -10.41 -19.84 16.64
C PHE A 6 -9.01 -19.74 17.26
N SER A 7 -8.08 -20.52 16.74
CA SER A 7 -6.68 -20.54 17.18
C SER A 7 -5.96 -19.22 16.88
N ASP A 8 -6.21 -18.68 15.71
CA ASP A 8 -5.56 -17.48 15.19
C ASP A 8 -6.41 -16.79 14.12
N VAL A 9 -5.91 -15.66 13.61
CA VAL A 9 -6.60 -14.86 12.59
C VAL A 9 -6.70 -15.58 11.25
N HIS A 10 -5.71 -16.39 10.87
CA HIS A 10 -5.74 -17.13 9.60
C HIS A 10 -6.89 -18.12 9.58
N ALA A 11 -7.10 -18.87 10.69
CA ALA A 11 -8.23 -19.80 10.82
C ALA A 11 -9.58 -19.09 10.60
N VAL A 12 -9.75 -17.85 11.07
CA VAL A 12 -10.97 -17.07 10.83
C VAL A 12 -11.16 -16.77 9.33
N PHE A 13 -10.09 -16.40 8.62
CA PHE A 13 -10.16 -16.14 7.19
C PHE A 13 -10.45 -17.41 6.41
N ASP A 14 -9.78 -18.52 6.76
CA ASP A 14 -9.90 -19.79 6.05
C ASP A 14 -11.27 -20.47 6.26
N GLU A 15 -11.89 -20.28 7.42
CA GLU A 15 -13.15 -20.95 7.76
C GLU A 15 -14.39 -20.07 7.54
N LEU A 16 -14.30 -18.75 7.72
CA LEU A 16 -15.46 -17.86 7.69
C LEU A 16 -15.42 -16.77 6.62
N LEU A 17 -14.24 -16.15 6.41
CA LEU A 17 -14.11 -14.92 5.63
C LEU A 17 -13.56 -15.13 4.21
N TYR A 18 -13.36 -16.38 3.79
CA TYR A 18 -13.01 -16.65 2.40
C TYR A 18 -14.12 -16.19 1.45
N ARG A 19 -13.79 -15.97 0.17
CA ARG A 19 -14.75 -15.48 -0.82
C ARG A 19 -15.98 -16.39 -0.89
N ASN A 20 -17.15 -15.85 -0.62
CA ASN A 20 -18.44 -16.54 -0.46
C ASN A 20 -18.53 -17.45 0.77
N GLY A 21 -17.67 -17.31 1.75
CA GLY A 21 -17.73 -18.01 3.04
C GLY A 21 -18.92 -17.57 3.90
N PRO A 22 -19.18 -18.29 5.01
CA PRO A 22 -20.37 -18.08 5.84
C PRO A 22 -20.52 -16.68 6.43
N ALA A 23 -19.40 -15.99 6.70
CA ALA A 23 -19.38 -14.62 7.21
C ALA A 23 -18.80 -13.60 6.21
N TYR A 24 -18.66 -13.99 4.94
CA TYR A 24 -18.17 -13.10 3.90
C TYR A 24 -19.23 -12.06 3.52
N VAL A 25 -18.92 -10.80 3.73
CA VAL A 25 -19.72 -9.68 3.25
C VAL A 25 -19.05 -9.11 1.99
N PRO A 26 -19.72 -9.12 0.83
CA PRO A 26 -19.18 -8.52 -0.38
C PRO A 26 -18.88 -7.03 -0.14
N TYR A 27 -17.64 -6.65 -0.32
CA TYR A 27 -17.23 -5.26 -0.20
C TYR A 27 -17.34 -4.57 -1.57
N HIS A 28 -18.17 -3.54 -1.66
CA HIS A 28 -18.22 -2.67 -2.84
C HIS A 28 -16.95 -1.82 -2.88
N ARG A 29 -15.99 -2.26 -3.67
CA ARG A 29 -14.77 -1.50 -3.88
C ARG A 29 -15.04 -0.37 -4.86
N ASN A 30 -14.70 0.85 -4.47
CA ASN A 30 -14.64 1.95 -5.41
C ASN A 30 -13.61 1.63 -6.52
N ARG A 31 -13.86 2.10 -7.72
CA ARG A 31 -12.91 1.98 -8.81
C ARG A 31 -11.69 2.88 -8.54
N ILE A 32 -10.54 2.51 -9.08
CA ILE A 32 -9.30 3.28 -8.89
C ILE A 32 -9.46 4.71 -9.40
N ASP A 33 -10.05 4.88 -10.56
CA ASP A 33 -10.33 6.20 -11.17
C ASP A 33 -11.27 7.06 -10.30
N GLU A 34 -12.30 6.46 -9.72
CA GLU A 34 -13.20 7.15 -8.79
C GLU A 34 -12.48 7.61 -7.52
N CYS A 35 -11.63 6.75 -6.94
CA CYS A 35 -10.84 7.10 -5.77
C CYS A 35 -9.89 8.27 -6.07
N ILE A 36 -9.17 8.21 -7.20
CA ILE A 36 -8.26 9.28 -7.62
C ILE A 36 -9.02 10.59 -7.82
N THR A 37 -10.17 10.54 -8.51
CA THR A 37 -11.01 11.73 -8.73
C THR A 37 -11.41 12.38 -7.42
N ARG A 38 -11.90 11.60 -6.43
CA ARG A 38 -12.29 12.12 -5.12
C ARG A 38 -11.13 12.74 -4.34
N ILE A 39 -9.93 12.14 -4.43
CA ILE A 39 -8.72 12.69 -3.83
C ILE A 39 -8.38 14.05 -4.45
N HIS A 40 -8.45 14.16 -5.78
CA HIS A 40 -8.18 15.41 -6.50
C HIS A 40 -9.24 16.49 -6.21
N GLU A 41 -10.51 16.13 -6.11
CA GLU A 41 -11.58 17.06 -5.70
C GLU A 41 -11.31 17.64 -4.31
N ALA A 42 -10.76 16.81 -3.41
CA ALA A 42 -10.32 17.23 -2.08
C ALA A 42 -8.98 17.99 -2.08
N LYS A 43 -8.37 18.29 -3.24
CA LYS A 43 -7.06 18.94 -3.40
C LYS A 43 -5.89 18.12 -2.82
N GLY A 44 -6.05 16.80 -2.73
CA GLY A 44 -5.03 15.85 -2.31
C GLY A 44 -4.21 15.28 -3.47
N TYR A 45 -3.16 14.56 -3.14
CA TYR A 45 -2.33 13.80 -4.07
C TYR A 45 -2.66 12.31 -3.96
N ALA A 46 -2.97 11.68 -5.09
CA ALA A 46 -3.21 10.25 -5.18
C ALA A 46 -1.88 9.49 -5.33
N ILE A 47 -1.40 8.87 -4.28
CA ILE A 47 -0.15 8.12 -4.25
C ILE A 47 -0.45 6.61 -4.29
N LEU A 48 0.14 5.88 -5.22
CA LEU A 48 0.02 4.42 -5.27
C LEU A 48 0.89 3.80 -4.18
N ALA A 49 0.24 3.18 -3.19
CA ALA A 49 0.88 2.54 -2.06
C ALA A 49 1.48 1.16 -2.43
N HIS A 50 2.57 0.76 -1.74
CA HIS A 50 3.25 -0.54 -1.79
C HIS A 50 3.19 -1.26 -3.16
N PRO A 51 3.66 -0.64 -4.26
CA PRO A 51 3.52 -1.16 -5.62
C PRO A 51 4.20 -2.52 -5.83
N GLY A 52 5.17 -2.88 -5.01
CA GLY A 52 5.83 -4.18 -5.04
C GLY A 52 4.90 -5.37 -4.82
N LEU A 53 3.74 -5.15 -4.17
CA LEU A 53 2.74 -6.20 -3.97
C LEU A 53 1.90 -6.48 -5.22
N LEU A 54 1.85 -5.58 -6.19
CA LEU A 54 0.99 -5.68 -7.36
C LEU A 54 1.49 -6.68 -8.43
N LYS A 55 2.74 -7.14 -8.34
CA LYS A 55 3.31 -8.15 -9.24
C LYS A 55 2.88 -7.98 -10.72
N ARG A 56 2.02 -8.90 -11.21
CA ARG A 56 1.56 -8.92 -12.61
C ARG A 56 0.62 -7.76 -12.97
N THR A 57 -0.10 -7.20 -12.02
CA THR A 57 -1.09 -6.13 -12.24
C THR A 57 -0.50 -4.73 -12.17
N LEU A 58 0.77 -4.59 -11.78
CA LEU A 58 1.42 -3.29 -11.64
C LEU A 58 1.32 -2.44 -12.91
N HIS A 59 1.62 -3.03 -14.07
CA HIS A 59 1.57 -2.32 -15.35
C HIS A 59 0.19 -1.73 -15.62
N ASP A 60 -0.88 -2.47 -15.36
CA ASP A 60 -2.25 -2.03 -15.58
C ASP A 60 -2.64 -0.93 -14.60
N VAL A 61 -2.25 -1.07 -13.33
CA VAL A 61 -2.51 -0.06 -12.30
C VAL A 61 -1.76 1.24 -12.58
N LEU A 62 -0.53 1.17 -13.09
CA LEU A 62 0.23 2.36 -13.47
C LEU A 62 -0.39 3.17 -14.62
N ARG A 63 -1.42 2.68 -15.31
CA ARG A 63 -2.12 3.44 -16.37
C ARG A 63 -3.06 4.50 -15.82
N TYR A 64 -3.42 4.43 -14.54
CA TYR A 64 -4.27 5.44 -13.90
C TYR A 64 -3.50 6.72 -13.58
N SER A 65 -4.24 7.81 -13.38
CA SER A 65 -3.70 9.17 -13.20
C SER A 65 -3.24 9.44 -11.76
N PHE A 66 -2.36 8.59 -11.22
CA PHE A 66 -1.72 8.86 -9.95
C PHE A 66 -0.79 10.07 -10.02
N ASP A 67 -0.59 10.74 -8.89
CA ASP A 67 0.37 11.83 -8.73
C ASP A 67 1.72 11.35 -8.23
N GLY A 68 1.79 10.15 -7.68
CA GLY A 68 3.03 9.63 -7.11
C GLY A 68 3.01 8.14 -6.83
N LEU A 69 4.14 7.67 -6.33
CA LEU A 69 4.40 6.27 -6.03
C LEU A 69 5.10 6.16 -4.68
N GLU A 70 4.66 5.23 -3.84
CA GLU A 70 5.39 4.87 -2.64
C GLU A 70 6.60 3.99 -3.03
N VAL A 71 7.74 4.66 -3.27
CA VAL A 71 8.97 3.99 -3.70
C VAL A 71 9.61 3.24 -2.54
N TYR A 72 9.78 3.93 -1.42
CA TYR A 72 10.48 3.39 -0.26
C TYR A 72 9.51 2.71 0.69
N HIS A 73 9.32 1.40 0.48
CA HIS A 73 8.47 0.55 1.28
C HIS A 73 9.16 -0.81 1.51
N PRO A 74 8.97 -1.48 2.67
CA PRO A 74 9.59 -2.78 2.94
C PRO A 74 9.41 -3.82 1.82
N ASN A 75 8.21 -3.90 1.25
CA ASN A 75 7.89 -4.84 0.16
C ASN A 75 8.49 -4.45 -1.20
N ASN A 76 9.11 -3.28 -1.30
CA ASN A 76 9.76 -2.80 -2.51
C ASN A 76 11.28 -3.00 -2.48
N ARG A 77 11.83 -3.64 -1.43
CA ARG A 77 13.27 -3.89 -1.31
C ARG A 77 13.80 -4.60 -2.56
N GLY A 78 14.95 -4.13 -3.04
CA GLY A 78 15.57 -4.61 -4.28
C GLY A 78 14.97 -4.05 -5.58
N ARG A 79 13.91 -3.22 -5.49
CA ARG A 79 13.23 -2.60 -6.65
C ARG A 79 13.13 -1.08 -6.57
N PHE A 80 13.82 -0.44 -5.62
CA PHE A 80 13.76 1.01 -5.46
C PHE A 80 14.17 1.76 -6.73
N ASP A 81 15.24 1.33 -7.39
CA ASP A 81 15.73 1.96 -8.63
C ASP A 81 14.70 1.84 -9.76
N GLU A 82 14.04 0.68 -9.89
CA GLU A 82 12.96 0.47 -10.86
C GLU A 82 11.82 1.48 -10.62
N PHE A 83 11.37 1.62 -9.38
CA PHE A 83 10.30 2.55 -9.04
C PHE A 83 10.71 4.01 -9.17
N LEU A 84 11.96 4.36 -8.83
CA LEU A 84 12.52 5.70 -9.07
C LEU A 84 12.54 6.06 -10.57
N GLN A 85 12.87 5.10 -11.44
CA GLN A 85 12.82 5.33 -12.89
C GLN A 85 11.39 5.58 -13.37
N ILE A 86 10.40 4.86 -12.85
CA ILE A 86 8.98 5.10 -13.16
C ILE A 86 8.58 6.52 -12.75
N VAL A 87 8.88 6.90 -11.51
CA VAL A 87 8.59 8.23 -10.96
C VAL A 87 9.24 9.33 -11.81
N LYS A 88 10.53 9.18 -12.12
CA LYS A 88 11.26 10.14 -12.96
C LYS A 88 10.64 10.30 -14.34
N LYS A 89 10.33 9.17 -15.02
CA LYS A 89 9.72 9.18 -16.36
C LYS A 89 8.35 9.84 -16.37
N ARG A 90 7.57 9.66 -15.29
CA ARG A 90 6.20 10.18 -15.19
C ARG A 90 6.12 11.56 -14.54
N LYS A 91 7.23 12.06 -13.99
CA LYS A 91 7.28 13.28 -13.18
C LYS A 91 6.36 13.22 -11.96
N TRP A 92 6.28 12.05 -11.36
CA TRP A 92 5.47 11.77 -10.20
C TRP A 92 6.18 12.12 -8.89
N LEU A 93 5.41 12.19 -7.81
CA LEU A 93 5.92 12.37 -6.46
C LEU A 93 6.50 11.06 -5.93
N VAL A 94 7.55 11.17 -5.11
CA VAL A 94 8.12 10.05 -4.35
C VAL A 94 7.58 10.11 -2.94
N SER A 95 7.03 9.01 -2.47
CA SER A 95 6.72 8.80 -1.06
C SER A 95 7.36 7.53 -0.51
N GLY A 96 7.22 7.31 0.77
CA GLY A 96 7.66 6.09 1.41
C GLY A 96 7.25 6.02 2.88
N GLY A 97 7.29 4.82 3.43
CA GLY A 97 6.93 4.55 4.80
C GLY A 97 7.21 3.11 5.20
N SER A 98 7.10 2.82 6.48
CA SER A 98 7.38 1.51 7.05
C SER A 98 6.21 0.52 6.93
N ASP A 99 4.99 1.01 6.74
CA ASP A 99 3.76 0.22 6.85
C ASP A 99 3.67 -0.54 8.19
N PHE A 100 4.22 0.07 9.25
CA PHE A 100 4.25 -0.54 10.58
C PHE A 100 2.85 -0.65 11.19
N HIS A 101 2.46 -1.84 11.59
CA HIS A 101 1.14 -2.14 12.14
C HIS A 101 1.18 -2.60 13.59
N GLY A 102 2.37 -2.75 14.20
CA GLY A 102 2.50 -3.29 15.56
C GLY A 102 2.13 -4.76 15.70
N THR A 103 2.07 -5.50 14.59
CA THR A 103 1.69 -6.92 14.60
C THR A 103 2.93 -7.78 14.84
N PRO A 104 2.99 -8.60 15.91
CA PRO A 104 4.11 -9.51 16.15
C PRO A 104 4.38 -10.44 14.96
N GLY A 105 5.66 -10.66 14.64
CA GLY A 105 6.09 -11.52 13.53
C GLY A 105 5.91 -10.93 12.12
N ARG A 106 5.38 -9.70 12.01
CA ARG A 106 5.27 -8.97 10.73
C ARG A 106 6.34 -7.89 10.64
N TYR A 107 7.18 -7.95 9.62
CA TYR A 107 8.18 -6.90 9.38
C TYR A 107 7.53 -5.62 8.82
N PRO A 108 7.91 -4.42 9.31
CA PRO A 108 8.80 -4.18 10.44
C PRO A 108 8.13 -4.52 11.78
N GLU A 109 8.88 -5.10 12.71
CA GLU A 109 8.36 -5.52 14.01
C GLU A 109 8.38 -4.40 15.05
N ARG A 110 9.28 -3.44 14.87
CA ARG A 110 9.45 -2.27 15.76
C ARG A 110 9.53 -0.98 14.96
N LEU A 111 9.12 0.11 15.58
CA LEU A 111 9.35 1.44 15.03
C LEU A 111 10.86 1.66 14.83
N GLY A 112 11.23 2.10 13.61
CA GLY A 112 12.63 2.34 13.24
C GLY A 112 13.32 1.18 12.51
N ASP A 113 12.76 -0.04 12.49
CA ASP A 113 13.31 -1.16 11.71
C ASP A 113 13.35 -0.85 10.20
N PHE A 114 12.43 -0.01 9.75
CA PHE A 114 12.44 0.59 8.43
C PHE A 114 12.20 2.09 8.56
N SER A 115 13.11 2.88 8.06
CA SER A 115 13.02 4.34 8.04
C SER A 115 13.55 4.88 6.71
N ILE A 116 13.13 6.08 6.37
CA ILE A 116 13.56 6.83 5.20
C ILE A 116 13.98 8.23 5.61
N GLN A 117 14.87 8.83 4.86
CA GLN A 117 15.29 10.20 5.10
C GLN A 117 14.33 11.18 4.40
N LYS A 118 14.17 12.38 4.97
CA LYS A 118 13.36 13.45 4.37
C LYS A 118 13.76 13.73 2.91
N SER A 119 15.05 13.68 2.60
CA SER A 119 15.59 13.90 1.24
C SER A 119 15.21 12.84 0.22
N GLN A 120 14.66 11.71 0.64
CA GLN A 120 14.24 10.61 -0.23
C GLN A 120 12.79 10.76 -0.71
N VAL A 121 12.01 11.67 -0.13
CA VAL A 121 10.61 11.92 -0.49
C VAL A 121 10.44 13.33 -1.05
N SER A 122 9.37 13.51 -1.82
CA SER A 122 9.08 14.82 -2.43
C SER A 122 8.73 15.87 -1.38
N ASP A 123 9.34 17.04 -1.45
CA ASP A 123 9.23 18.11 -0.43
C ASP A 123 7.77 18.50 -0.12
N VAL A 124 6.89 18.46 -1.12
CA VAL A 124 5.47 18.78 -0.95
C VAL A 124 4.75 17.85 0.03
N LEU A 125 5.28 16.64 0.26
CA LEU A 125 4.70 15.62 1.14
C LEU A 125 5.23 15.70 2.59
N VAL A 126 6.22 16.55 2.89
CA VAL A 126 6.94 16.60 4.20
C VAL A 126 6.92 17.98 4.83
N ARG A 127 5.84 18.70 4.65
CA ARG A 127 5.60 20.02 5.28
C ARG A 127 5.29 19.90 6.76
#